data_fc89755c79c6bf65aad5a18ee418894c
#
_entry.id   fc89755c79c6bf65aad5a18ee418894c
#
_cell.length_a   1.000
_cell.length_b   1.000
_cell.length_c   1.000
_cell.angle_alpha   90.00
_cell.angle_beta   90.00
_cell.angle_gamma   90.00
#
_symmetry.space_group_name_H-M   'P 1'
#
loop_
_entity.id
_entity.type
_entity.pdbx_description
1 polymer ?
#
loop_
_entity_poly.entity_id
_entity_poly.type
_entity_poly.pdbx_seq_one_letter_code
_entity_poly.pdbx_strand_id
1 'polypeptide(L)' 'MPEGRQAFEKTKGWIDWHPNPSKPAFKPPPGAVDAHCHVFGPGEAFPYAPERKYTPIDAGQDQLFALRDLLGFDRNV' A
#
# COMPACT_ATOMS: atom_id res chain seq x y z
N MET A 1 -15.74 15.56 -13.41
CA MET A 1 -15.07 14.59 -12.60
C MET A 1 -16.07 13.64 -11.94
N PRO A 2 -15.77 12.35 -11.94
CA PRO A 2 -16.66 11.40 -11.27
C PRO A 2 -16.72 11.67 -9.77
N GLU A 3 -17.94 11.76 -9.26
CA GLU A 3 -18.14 11.97 -7.82
C GLU A 3 -17.56 10.86 -6.98
N GLY A 4 -17.48 9.65 -7.54
CA GLY A 4 -16.92 8.51 -6.84
C GLY A 4 -15.51 8.71 -6.31
N ARG A 5 -14.72 9.57 -6.96
CA ARG A 5 -13.35 9.82 -6.52
C ARG A 5 -13.31 10.49 -5.16
N GLN A 6 -14.24 11.42 -4.91
CA GLN A 6 -14.27 12.15 -3.65
C GLN A 6 -14.70 11.26 -2.50
N ALA A 7 -15.48 10.23 -2.79
CA ALA A 7 -15.92 9.29 -1.76
C ALA A 7 -14.76 8.48 -1.17
N PHE A 8 -13.60 8.52 -1.81
CA PHE A 8 -12.46 7.70 -1.40
C PHE A 8 -11.28 8.55 -0.92
N GLU A 9 -11.52 9.79 -0.53
CA GLU A 9 -10.49 10.57 0.13
C GLU A 9 -10.16 9.93 1.47
N LYS A 10 -8.86 9.90 1.78
CA LYS A 10 -8.44 9.28 3.04
C LYS A 10 -9.02 10.02 4.22
N THR A 11 -9.25 9.30 5.31
CA THR A 11 -9.71 9.86 6.56
C THR A 11 -8.69 10.88 7.09
N LYS A 12 -9.18 12.04 7.49
CA LYS A 12 -8.34 13.11 8.03
C LYS A 12 -7.54 12.60 9.22
N GLY A 13 -6.25 12.92 9.22
CA GLY A 13 -5.34 12.48 10.29
C GLY A 13 -4.73 11.11 10.07
N TRP A 14 -5.18 10.38 9.08
CA TRP A 14 -4.59 9.08 8.75
C TRP A 14 -3.25 9.29 8.06
N ILE A 15 -2.24 8.49 8.44
CA ILE A 15 -0.89 8.65 7.93
C ILE A 15 -0.77 8.01 6.55
N ASP A 16 -0.10 8.70 5.64
CA ASP A 16 0.22 8.17 4.31
C ASP A 16 1.42 7.22 4.40
N TRP A 17 1.54 6.32 3.41
CA TRP A 17 2.76 5.55 3.27
C TRP A 17 3.92 6.47 2.89
N HIS A 18 5.14 6.07 3.28
CA HIS A 18 6.33 6.87 3.01
C HIS A 18 6.71 6.76 1.54
N PRO A 19 6.76 7.87 0.78
CA PRO A 19 7.02 7.80 -0.67
C PRO A 19 8.48 7.47 -1.01
N ASN A 20 9.40 7.73 -0.09
CA ASN A 20 10.84 7.53 -0.31
C ASN A 20 11.51 6.86 0.89
N PRO A 21 11.16 5.62 1.18
CA PRO A 21 11.79 4.94 2.32
C PRO A 21 13.28 4.71 2.06
N SER A 22 14.08 4.75 3.12
CA SER A 22 15.51 4.47 3.03
C SER A 22 15.74 3.00 2.72
N LYS A 23 16.75 2.73 1.90
CA LYS A 23 17.16 1.36 1.66
C LYS A 23 17.90 0.83 2.89
N PRO A 24 17.50 -0.31 3.45
CA PRO A 24 18.19 -0.86 4.60
C PRO A 24 19.59 -1.37 4.23
N ALA A 25 20.48 -1.36 5.20
CA ALA A 25 21.82 -1.93 5.02
C ALA A 25 21.77 -3.46 4.95
N PHE A 26 20.84 -4.05 5.67
CA PHE A 26 20.64 -5.49 5.65
C PHE A 26 19.94 -5.93 4.37
N LYS A 27 20.44 -7.01 3.77
CA LYS A 27 19.81 -7.64 2.61
C LYS A 27 19.31 -9.01 2.99
N PRO A 28 18.02 -9.32 2.81
CA PRO A 28 17.51 -10.67 3.09
C PRO A 28 18.19 -11.71 2.18
N PRO A 29 18.33 -12.95 2.65
CA PRO A 29 18.87 -14.01 1.81
C PRO A 29 17.97 -14.29 0.61
N PRO A 30 18.52 -14.89 -0.48
CA PRO A 30 17.70 -15.28 -1.62
C PRO A 30 16.54 -16.17 -1.18
N GLY A 31 15.38 -15.97 -1.78
CA GLY A 31 14.19 -16.74 -1.45
C GLY A 31 13.40 -16.20 -0.26
N ALA A 32 13.85 -15.11 0.36
CA ALA A 32 13.10 -14.50 1.47
C ALA A 32 11.76 -14.00 0.99
N VAL A 33 10.74 -14.19 1.83
CA VAL A 33 9.35 -13.86 1.53
C VAL A 33 8.81 -12.92 2.60
N ASP A 34 8.13 -11.85 2.16
CA ASP A 34 7.35 -11.02 3.06
C ASP A 34 6.00 -11.72 3.29
N ALA A 35 5.80 -12.20 4.51
CA ALA A 35 4.65 -13.03 4.85
C ALA A 35 3.47 -12.23 5.41
N HIS A 36 3.59 -10.91 5.55
CA HIS A 36 2.51 -10.09 6.11
C HIS A 36 2.51 -8.71 5.47
N CYS A 37 1.60 -8.51 4.55
CA CYS A 37 1.48 -7.23 3.87
C CYS A 37 0.01 -6.96 3.52
N HIS A 38 -0.27 -5.70 3.27
CA HIS A 38 -1.61 -5.25 2.90
C HIS A 38 -1.52 -4.27 1.73
N VAL A 39 -2.56 -4.28 0.90
CA VAL A 39 -2.74 -3.27 -0.15
C VAL A 39 -4.11 -2.63 0.02
N PHE A 40 -4.20 -1.35 -0.34
CA PHE A 40 -5.44 -0.59 -0.31
C PHE A 40 -5.64 0.11 -1.64
N GLY A 41 -6.77 -0.18 -2.30
CA GLY A 41 -7.11 0.52 -3.51
C GLY A 41 -6.27 0.14 -4.72
N PRO A 42 -6.23 1.03 -5.69
CA PRO A 42 -6.89 2.35 -5.66
C PRO A 42 -8.41 2.22 -5.51
N GLY A 43 -8.99 3.10 -4.70
CA GLY A 43 -10.42 3.06 -4.38
C GLY A 43 -11.30 3.22 -5.61
N GLU A 44 -10.81 3.91 -6.62
CA GLU A 44 -11.52 4.09 -7.87
C GLU A 44 -11.77 2.77 -8.58
N ALA A 45 -10.80 1.85 -8.57
CA ALA A 45 -10.90 0.54 -9.20
C ALA A 45 -11.48 -0.51 -8.23
N PHE A 46 -11.21 -0.35 -6.95
CA PHE A 46 -11.62 -1.29 -5.89
C PHE A 46 -12.33 -0.51 -4.79
N PRO A 47 -13.63 -0.18 -4.98
CA PRO A 47 -14.36 0.65 -4.02
C PRO A 47 -14.37 0.05 -2.62
N TYR A 48 -14.23 0.93 -1.64
CA TYR A 48 -14.27 0.52 -0.24
C TYR A 48 -15.70 0.27 0.21
N ALA A 49 -15.86 -0.61 1.20
CA ALA A 49 -17.16 -0.90 1.76
C ALA A 49 -17.79 0.37 2.36
N PRO A 50 -19.12 0.58 2.17
CA PRO A 50 -19.76 1.78 2.73
C PRO A 50 -19.71 1.83 4.25
N GLU A 51 -19.72 0.67 4.91
CA GLU A 51 -19.71 0.57 6.37
C GLU A 51 -18.32 0.62 6.99
N ARG A 52 -17.31 0.89 6.20
CA ARG A 52 -15.92 0.98 6.71
C ARG A 52 -15.79 2.09 7.75
N LYS A 53 -14.85 1.92 8.67
CA LYS A 53 -14.61 2.87 9.76
C LYS A 53 -13.65 4.00 9.38
N TYR A 54 -12.86 3.81 8.33
CA TYR A 54 -11.92 4.81 7.85
C TYR A 54 -11.65 4.57 6.38
N THR A 55 -11.05 5.58 5.74
CA THR A 55 -10.59 5.45 4.35
C THR A 55 -9.08 5.69 4.34
N PRO A 56 -8.29 4.66 4.01
CA PRO A 56 -6.84 4.83 3.89
C PRO A 56 -6.47 5.54 2.61
N ILE A 57 -5.21 5.97 2.51
CA ILE A 57 -4.66 6.42 1.24
C ILE A 57 -4.55 5.23 0.29
N ASP A 58 -4.62 5.50 -1.01
CA ASP A 58 -4.36 4.45 -1.98
C ASP A 58 -2.92 3.95 -1.83
N ALA A 59 -2.79 2.65 -1.64
CA ALA A 59 -1.50 1.98 -1.50
C ALA A 59 -1.65 0.60 -2.16
N GLY A 60 -1.66 0.61 -3.48
CA GLY A 60 -1.94 -0.57 -4.25
C GLY A 60 -0.75 -1.50 -4.42
N GLN A 61 -0.94 -2.50 -5.27
CA GLN A 61 0.10 -3.53 -5.47
C GLN A 61 1.39 -2.94 -6.04
N ASP A 62 1.32 -1.87 -6.84
CA ASP A 62 2.52 -1.28 -7.40
C ASP A 62 3.44 -0.72 -6.31
N GLN A 63 2.86 -0.06 -5.31
CA GLN A 63 3.61 0.45 -4.17
C GLN A 63 4.20 -0.68 -3.33
N LEU A 64 3.44 -1.75 -3.14
CA LEU A 64 3.93 -2.93 -2.42
C LEU A 64 5.11 -3.57 -3.14
N PHE A 65 5.01 -3.73 -4.45
CA PHE A 65 6.08 -4.34 -5.23
C PHE A 65 7.34 -3.48 -5.25
N ALA A 66 7.18 -2.16 -5.30
CA ALA A 66 8.32 -1.26 -5.22
C ALA A 66 9.02 -1.37 -3.87
N LEU A 67 8.27 -1.47 -2.79
CA LEU A 67 8.83 -1.67 -1.46
C LEU A 67 9.52 -3.02 -1.33
N ARG A 68 8.90 -4.07 -1.87
CA ARG A 68 9.50 -5.41 -1.89
C ARG A 68 10.88 -5.38 -2.55
N ASP A 69 10.97 -4.72 -3.71
CA ASP A 69 12.21 -4.65 -4.46
C ASP A 69 13.26 -3.83 -3.70
N LEU A 70 12.84 -2.72 -3.07
CA LEU A 70 13.73 -1.89 -2.27
C LEU A 70 14.32 -2.68 -1.09
N LEU A 71 13.50 -3.49 -0.43
CA LEU A 71 13.90 -4.26 0.74
C LEU A 71 14.64 -5.55 0.38
N GLY A 72 14.54 -5.98 -0.86
CA GLY A 72 15.25 -7.17 -1.33
C GLY A 72 14.54 -8.49 -1.10
N PHE A 73 13.23 -8.46 -0.86
CA PHE A 73 12.44 -9.69 -0.79
C PHE A 73 12.13 -10.20 -2.21
N ASP A 74 12.09 -11.52 -2.36
CA ASP A 74 11.78 -12.11 -3.66
C ASP A 74 10.30 -12.14 -3.95
N ARG A 75 9.45 -12.21 -2.92
CA ARG A 75 8.01 -12.23 -3.09
C ARG A 75 7.26 -11.80 -1.84
N ASN A 76 5.99 -11.49 -2.04
CA ASN A 76 5.03 -11.24 -0.97
C ASN A 76 4.01 -12.38 -0.92
N VAL A 77 3.48 -12.62 0.25
CA VAL A 77 2.39 -13.59 0.43
C VAL A 77 1.10 -12.87 0.74
#